data_842233ed23f5da99d503e54197480c33
#
_entry.id   842233ed23f5da99d503e54197480c33
#
_cell.length_a   1.000
_cell.length_b   1.000
_cell.length_c   1.000
_cell.angle_alpha   90.00
_cell.angle_beta   90.00
_cell.angle_gamma   90.00
#
_symmetry.space_group_name_H-M   'P 1'
#
loop_
_entity.id
_entity.type
_entity.pdbx_description
1 polymer ?
#
loop_
_entity_poly.entity_id
_entity_poly.type
_entity_poly.pdbx_seq_one_letter_code
_entity_poly.pdbx_strand_id
1 'polypeptide(L)'
;MKSITTFAAEIQQDAVDAAGKPDGGVPRPSRAAWVELAKHLLRHGHNTILAVVDPPDGDAASAAAVARLAAANPSIAFRLLPVPPSSDPAAHPVRRAHDTLRLANPALRAFLRKLPAPADALLLDMFCVDALDVATELALPAYFFFASAASDLAVFLNLPDMRDALVRCPGVPPIRAVDMLVTVQDKESDLTKVWLHQFKRIAEGRGVLVNSFDWLEPTALKALADGVCVPDRPTPRVYCIGPLVNGGDAGAGGEKRHECLAWLDAQPEKSVVFLCFGSKGAFSAAQLKEITRGLESSGHRFLWAVRSPPEEQREFPEPDLERLLPADFLEKTRGRGMVEEEGDADVWGPPANGQLNGKK
;
A
#
# COMPACT_ATOMS: atom_id res chain seq x y z
N MET A 1 12.62 -15.53 22.27
CA MET A 1 11.89 -14.63 21.34
C MET A 1 12.59 -14.73 20.00
N LYS A 2 11.82 -14.94 18.94
CA LYS A 2 12.39 -14.95 17.57
C LYS A 2 12.55 -13.53 17.05
N SER A 3 13.65 -13.26 16.37
CA SER A 3 13.96 -11.94 15.81
C SER A 3 13.62 -11.91 14.31
N ILE A 4 12.71 -11.05 13.91
CA ILE A 4 12.32 -10.86 12.51
C ILE A 4 12.84 -9.49 12.07
N THR A 5 13.66 -9.47 11.03
CA THR A 5 14.04 -8.21 10.39
C THR A 5 13.11 -7.97 9.21
N THR A 6 12.43 -6.85 9.22
CA THR A 6 11.62 -6.38 8.09
C THR A 6 12.46 -5.41 7.26
N PHE A 7 12.52 -5.64 5.97
CA PHE A 7 13.17 -4.75 5.02
C PHE A 7 12.09 -4.05 4.20
N ALA A 8 11.79 -2.82 4.59
CA ALA A 8 10.81 -1.97 3.96
C ALA A 8 11.49 -0.99 3.03
N ALA A 9 10.96 -0.88 1.83
CA ALA A 9 11.40 0.11 0.87
C ALA A 9 10.40 1.25 0.81
N GLU A 10 10.87 2.43 1.13
CA GLU A 10 10.15 3.64 0.78
C GLU A 10 10.89 4.36 -0.34
N ILE A 11 10.31 4.31 -1.51
CA ILE A 11 10.73 5.18 -2.60
C ILE A 11 9.50 6.02 -2.91
N GLN A 12 9.64 7.31 -2.63
CA GLN A 12 8.70 8.31 -3.11
C GLN A 12 8.65 8.20 -4.64
N GLN A 13 7.52 7.74 -5.17
CA GLN A 13 7.30 7.69 -6.59
C GLN A 13 6.04 8.47 -6.91
N ASP A 14 6.22 9.73 -7.24
CA ASP A 14 5.30 10.48 -8.07
C ASP A 14 5.51 10.07 -9.53
N ALA A 15 5.22 8.79 -9.83
CA ALA A 15 5.21 8.33 -11.20
C ALA A 15 3.88 8.74 -11.82
N VAL A 16 3.88 9.90 -12.42
CA VAL A 16 2.92 10.30 -13.45
C VAL A 16 3.49 9.86 -14.78
N ASP A 17 2.67 9.25 -15.64
CA ASP A 17 3.08 8.99 -17.01
C ASP A 17 3.35 10.32 -17.75
N ALA A 18 3.94 10.25 -18.96
CA ALA A 18 4.21 11.42 -19.79
C ALA A 18 2.95 12.23 -20.16
N ALA A 19 1.76 11.72 -19.85
CA ALA A 19 0.46 12.36 -20.06
C ALA A 19 -0.16 12.89 -18.74
N GLY A 20 0.57 12.83 -17.61
CA GLY A 20 0.08 13.30 -16.32
C GLY A 20 -0.94 12.37 -15.66
N LYS A 21 -1.11 11.14 -16.15
CA LYS A 21 -1.97 10.15 -15.53
C LYS A 21 -1.19 9.35 -14.47
N PRO A 22 -1.78 9.06 -13.30
CA PRO A 22 -1.17 8.11 -12.38
C PRO A 22 -1.00 6.78 -13.12
N ASP A 23 0.19 6.19 -13.10
CA ASP A 23 0.54 4.99 -13.86
C ASP A 23 -0.15 3.70 -13.39
N GLY A 24 -1.23 3.81 -12.62
CA GLY A 24 -2.00 2.67 -12.11
C GLY A 24 -1.16 1.66 -11.32
N GLY A 25 -0.03 2.12 -10.74
CA GLY A 25 0.95 1.27 -10.09
C GLY A 25 0.36 0.38 -9.01
N VAL A 26 0.97 -0.79 -8.81
CA VAL A 26 0.62 -1.68 -7.69
C VAL A 26 0.74 -0.91 -6.38
N PRO A 27 -0.30 -0.94 -5.52
CA PRO A 27 -0.26 -0.25 -4.23
C PRO A 27 0.96 -0.71 -3.42
N ARG A 28 1.79 0.24 -3.00
CA ARG A 28 2.91 -0.04 -2.11
C ARG A 28 2.42 -0.07 -0.67
N PRO A 29 3.02 -0.90 0.18
CA PRO A 29 2.78 -0.80 1.61
C PRO A 29 3.10 0.63 2.07
N SER A 30 2.12 1.30 2.69
CA SER A 30 2.40 2.56 3.37
C SER A 30 3.32 2.31 4.57
N ARG A 31 4.01 3.33 5.05
CA ARG A 31 4.76 3.27 6.33
C ARG A 31 3.87 2.77 7.47
N ALA A 32 2.62 3.23 7.49
CA ALA A 32 1.63 2.79 8.47
C ALA A 32 1.38 1.28 8.40
N ALA A 33 1.23 0.69 7.21
CA ALA A 33 1.05 -0.76 7.06
C ALA A 33 2.24 -1.57 7.60
N TRP A 34 3.47 -1.09 7.40
CA TRP A 34 4.67 -1.72 7.95
C TRP A 34 4.74 -1.61 9.47
N VAL A 35 4.35 -0.47 10.04
CA VAL A 35 4.28 -0.29 11.49
C VAL A 35 3.22 -1.20 12.09
N GLU A 36 2.03 -1.30 11.49
CA GLU A 36 0.98 -2.19 11.98
C GLU A 36 1.37 -3.67 11.87
N LEU A 37 2.05 -4.06 10.79
CA LEU A 37 2.61 -5.40 10.68
C LEU A 37 3.67 -5.67 11.76
N ALA A 38 4.55 -4.71 12.04
CA ALA A 38 5.54 -4.83 13.11
C ALA A 38 4.88 -4.95 14.49
N LYS A 39 3.85 -4.15 14.78
CA LYS A 39 3.04 -4.27 16.01
C LYS A 39 2.37 -5.65 16.11
N HIS A 40 1.83 -6.15 14.99
CA HIS A 40 1.24 -7.47 14.94
C HIS A 40 2.26 -8.56 15.29
N LEU A 41 3.45 -8.51 14.71
CA LEU A 41 4.54 -9.43 15.02
C LEU A 41 4.99 -9.35 16.50
N LEU A 42 5.10 -8.13 17.04
CA LEU A 42 5.43 -7.92 18.46
C LEU A 42 4.38 -8.55 19.38
N ARG A 43 3.08 -8.40 19.10
CA ARG A 43 1.99 -9.03 19.87
C ARG A 43 2.08 -10.57 19.87
N HIS A 44 2.67 -11.15 18.82
CA HIS A 44 2.93 -12.59 18.73
C HIS A 44 4.29 -13.02 19.29
N GLY A 45 4.98 -12.14 20.02
CA GLY A 45 6.22 -12.46 20.71
C GLY A 45 7.47 -12.42 19.82
N HIS A 46 7.42 -11.76 18.67
CA HIS A 46 8.57 -11.57 17.79
C HIS A 46 9.21 -10.21 18.02
N ASN A 47 10.54 -10.15 18.12
CA ASN A 47 11.26 -8.89 18.03
C ASN A 47 11.33 -8.43 16.58
N THR A 48 11.07 -7.15 16.33
CA THR A 48 11.00 -6.62 14.97
C THR A 48 11.93 -5.43 14.81
N ILE A 49 12.71 -5.43 13.73
CA ILE A 49 13.53 -4.31 13.31
C ILE A 49 13.05 -3.90 11.91
N LEU A 50 12.61 -2.66 11.77
CA LEU A 50 12.26 -2.06 10.49
C LEU A 50 13.49 -1.41 9.86
N ALA A 51 14.05 -2.05 8.83
CA ALA A 51 15.12 -1.50 8.02
C ALA A 51 14.52 -0.76 6.83
N VAL A 52 14.71 0.53 6.77
CA VAL A 52 14.14 1.43 5.75
C VAL A 52 15.25 1.90 4.82
N VAL A 53 15.01 1.83 3.52
CA VAL A 53 15.93 2.36 2.51
C VAL A 53 15.95 3.88 2.59
N ASP A 54 17.15 4.44 2.68
CA ASP A 54 17.38 5.89 2.71
C ASP A 54 18.01 6.31 1.37
N PRO A 55 17.21 6.79 0.40
CA PRO A 55 17.73 7.18 -0.90
C PRO A 55 18.59 8.45 -0.77
N PRO A 56 19.65 8.59 -1.58
CA PRO A 56 20.59 9.70 -1.50
C PRO A 56 19.95 11.06 -1.80
N ASP A 57 18.89 11.06 -2.60
CA ASP A 57 18.08 12.24 -2.92
C ASP A 57 16.87 12.36 -1.97
N GLY A 58 16.85 11.56 -0.89
CA GLY A 58 15.82 11.61 0.14
C GLY A 58 15.76 12.99 0.77
N ASP A 59 14.58 13.60 0.72
CA ASP A 59 14.37 14.88 1.34
C ASP A 59 14.45 14.77 2.88
N ALA A 60 14.76 15.88 3.54
CA ALA A 60 14.77 15.95 5.01
C ALA A 60 13.40 15.57 5.60
N ALA A 61 12.30 15.68 4.84
CA ALA A 61 10.95 15.30 5.24
C ALA A 61 10.81 13.79 5.39
N SER A 62 11.42 12.98 4.50
CA SER A 62 11.41 11.51 4.60
C SER A 62 12.10 11.02 5.88
N ALA A 63 13.32 11.49 6.15
CA ALA A 63 14.04 11.16 7.38
C ALA A 63 13.29 11.63 8.63
N ALA A 64 12.70 12.84 8.60
CA ALA A 64 11.89 13.36 9.69
C ALA A 64 10.62 12.53 9.92
N ALA A 65 9.98 12.02 8.86
CA ALA A 65 8.82 11.17 8.97
C ALA A 65 9.17 9.81 9.61
N VAL A 66 10.29 9.19 9.22
CA VAL A 66 10.79 7.97 9.89
C VAL A 66 11.09 8.24 11.36
N ALA A 67 11.71 9.39 11.68
CA ALA A 67 11.99 9.77 13.06
C ALA A 67 10.70 9.95 13.88
N ARG A 68 9.66 10.59 13.32
CA ARG A 68 8.34 10.71 13.97
C ARG A 68 7.72 9.34 14.23
N LEU A 69 7.74 8.44 13.24
CA LEU A 69 7.22 7.07 13.41
C LEU A 69 7.99 6.29 14.50
N ALA A 70 9.31 6.43 14.54
CA ALA A 70 10.14 5.81 15.56
C ALA A 70 9.80 6.35 16.97
N ALA A 71 9.60 7.66 17.10
CA ALA A 71 9.20 8.28 18.36
C ALA A 71 7.80 7.83 18.81
N ALA A 72 6.86 7.69 17.89
CA ALA A 72 5.51 7.22 18.16
C ALA A 72 5.43 5.70 18.48
N ASN A 73 6.45 4.92 18.08
CA ASN A 73 6.46 3.45 18.23
C ASN A 73 7.77 2.96 18.89
N PRO A 74 8.02 3.28 20.17
CA PRO A 74 9.31 3.01 20.83
C PRO A 74 9.64 1.51 20.98
N SER A 75 8.66 0.63 20.85
CA SER A 75 8.84 -0.83 20.86
C SER A 75 9.36 -1.40 19.54
N ILE A 76 9.37 -0.60 18.45
CA ILE A 76 9.85 -1.00 17.13
C ILE A 76 11.22 -0.35 16.90
N ALA A 77 12.23 -1.14 16.58
CA ALA A 77 13.53 -0.61 16.22
C ALA A 77 13.55 -0.21 14.74
N PHE A 78 13.83 1.06 14.44
CA PHE A 78 14.01 1.56 13.07
C PHE A 78 15.49 1.68 12.72
N ARG A 79 15.85 1.35 11.48
CA ARG A 79 17.20 1.52 10.94
C ARG A 79 17.13 2.03 9.51
N LEU A 80 17.78 3.15 9.26
CA LEU A 80 17.97 3.66 7.91
C LEU A 80 19.17 2.95 7.26
N LEU A 81 18.96 2.47 6.04
CA LEU A 81 19.99 1.85 5.22
C LEU A 81 20.38 2.80 4.09
N PRO A 82 21.61 3.34 4.12
CA PRO A 82 22.06 4.26 3.09
C PRO A 82 22.24 3.55 1.74
N VAL A 83 21.89 4.25 0.68
CA VAL A 83 22.03 3.76 -0.69
C VAL A 83 22.86 4.75 -1.50
N PRO A 84 23.78 4.27 -2.35
CA PRO A 84 24.49 5.15 -3.27
C PRO A 84 23.53 5.74 -4.32
N PRO A 85 23.88 6.88 -4.92
CA PRO A 85 23.07 7.48 -5.98
C PRO A 85 22.84 6.51 -7.15
N SER A 86 21.65 6.58 -7.77
CA SER A 86 21.37 5.84 -8.99
C SER A 86 22.29 6.29 -10.12
N SER A 87 22.75 5.34 -10.93
CA SER A 87 23.63 5.60 -12.07
C SER A 87 22.92 6.24 -13.26
N ASP A 88 21.59 6.19 -13.31
CA ASP A 88 20.79 6.72 -14.42
C ASP A 88 19.60 7.56 -13.90
N PRO A 89 19.80 8.86 -13.70
CA PRO A 89 18.73 9.76 -13.25
C PRO A 89 17.66 9.99 -14.34
N ALA A 90 17.92 9.67 -15.60
CA ALA A 90 16.97 9.82 -16.71
C ALA A 90 16.07 8.58 -16.91
N ALA A 91 16.36 7.48 -16.24
CA ALA A 91 15.53 6.27 -16.32
C ALA A 91 14.11 6.52 -15.79
N HIS A 92 13.18 5.74 -16.28
CA HIS A 92 11.78 5.78 -15.82
C HIS A 92 11.70 5.63 -14.28
N PRO A 93 10.84 6.38 -13.57
CA PRO A 93 10.76 6.35 -12.09
C PRO A 93 10.62 4.94 -11.49
N VAL A 94 9.79 4.05 -12.10
CA VAL A 94 9.67 2.64 -11.67
C VAL A 94 11.01 1.93 -11.74
N ARG A 95 11.76 2.11 -12.83
CA ARG A 95 13.08 1.50 -13.00
C ARG A 95 14.07 2.02 -11.96
N ARG A 96 14.14 3.35 -11.77
CA ARG A 96 15.01 3.94 -10.75
C ARG A 96 14.69 3.41 -9.36
N ALA A 97 13.40 3.27 -9.05
CA ALA A 97 12.95 2.71 -7.79
C ALA A 97 13.52 1.31 -7.55
N HIS A 98 13.38 0.40 -8.52
CA HIS A 98 13.94 -0.95 -8.44
C HIS A 98 15.46 -0.95 -8.32
N ASP A 99 16.15 -0.12 -9.11
CA ASP A 99 17.60 0.00 -9.05
C ASP A 99 18.06 0.50 -7.66
N THR A 100 17.38 1.47 -7.07
CA THR A 100 17.66 1.94 -5.71
C THR A 100 17.51 0.82 -4.68
N LEU A 101 16.45 0.01 -4.77
CA LEU A 101 16.25 -1.13 -3.86
C LEU A 101 17.37 -2.17 -4.01
N ARG A 102 17.76 -2.48 -5.22
CA ARG A 102 18.87 -3.38 -5.50
C ARG A 102 20.20 -2.86 -4.96
N LEU A 103 20.44 -1.56 -5.09
CA LEU A 103 21.61 -0.87 -4.56
C LEU A 103 21.65 -0.85 -3.03
N ALA A 104 20.55 -1.07 -2.34
CA ALA A 104 20.48 -1.20 -0.88
C ALA A 104 21.00 -2.55 -0.35
N ASN A 105 21.09 -3.58 -1.19
CA ASN A 105 21.46 -4.95 -0.77
C ASN A 105 22.83 -5.06 -0.06
N PRO A 106 23.91 -4.36 -0.45
CA PRO A 106 25.16 -4.37 0.30
C PRO A 106 25.01 -3.81 1.72
N ALA A 107 24.22 -2.73 1.88
CA ALA A 107 23.95 -2.14 3.19
C ALA A 107 23.09 -3.06 4.06
N LEU A 108 22.07 -3.69 3.48
CA LEU A 108 21.25 -4.71 4.15
C LEU A 108 22.11 -5.88 4.64
N ARG A 109 22.98 -6.43 3.77
CA ARG A 109 23.90 -7.51 4.12
C ARG A 109 24.80 -7.13 5.29
N ALA A 110 25.42 -5.96 5.21
CA ALA A 110 26.31 -5.46 6.26
C ALA A 110 25.58 -5.24 7.58
N PHE A 111 24.35 -4.74 7.52
CA PHE A 111 23.48 -4.58 8.68
C PHE A 111 23.13 -5.92 9.34
N LEU A 112 22.64 -6.90 8.56
CA LEU A 112 22.25 -8.22 9.08
C LEU A 112 23.43 -8.96 9.73
N ARG A 113 24.64 -8.84 9.16
CA ARG A 113 25.85 -9.44 9.73
C ARG A 113 26.33 -8.78 11.04
N LYS A 114 25.94 -7.52 11.28
CA LYS A 114 26.31 -6.76 12.49
C LYS A 114 25.26 -6.88 13.61
N LEU A 115 24.16 -7.57 13.39
CA LEU A 115 23.17 -7.78 14.45
C LEU A 115 23.81 -8.53 15.62
N PRO A 116 23.50 -8.15 16.88
CA PRO A 116 24.06 -8.81 18.08
C PRO A 116 23.62 -10.27 18.20
N ALA A 117 22.49 -10.62 17.61
CA ALA A 117 22.03 -11.99 17.41
C ALA A 117 21.53 -12.14 15.97
N PRO A 118 21.75 -13.29 15.31
CA PRO A 118 21.24 -13.54 13.97
C PRO A 118 19.71 -13.35 13.91
N ALA A 119 19.23 -12.81 12.79
CA ALA A 119 17.80 -12.77 12.53
C ALA A 119 17.29 -14.20 12.27
N ASP A 120 16.07 -14.52 12.72
CA ASP A 120 15.42 -15.81 12.45
C ASP A 120 14.72 -15.83 11.08
N ALA A 121 14.31 -14.67 10.59
CA ALA A 121 13.69 -14.50 9.28
C ALA A 121 13.87 -13.08 8.75
N LEU A 122 13.77 -12.94 7.43
CA LEU A 122 13.73 -11.67 6.73
C LEU A 122 12.35 -11.51 6.08
N LEU A 123 11.68 -10.41 6.40
CA LEU A 123 10.42 -10.06 5.77
C LEU A 123 10.67 -8.90 4.80
N LEU A 124 10.47 -9.14 3.53
CA LEU A 124 10.79 -8.26 2.43
C LEU A 124 9.54 -7.53 1.94
N ASP A 125 9.69 -6.25 1.64
CA ASP A 125 8.72 -5.57 0.79
C ASP A 125 8.63 -6.28 -0.57
N MET A 126 7.43 -6.34 -1.12
CA MET A 126 7.20 -6.99 -2.42
C MET A 126 8.08 -6.44 -3.55
N PHE A 127 8.61 -5.23 -3.41
CA PHE A 127 9.53 -4.62 -4.38
C PHE A 127 11.01 -4.92 -4.10
N CYS A 128 11.34 -5.50 -2.96
CA CYS A 128 12.70 -5.82 -2.55
C CYS A 128 13.14 -7.24 -2.98
N VAL A 129 12.72 -7.70 -4.15
CA VAL A 129 12.92 -9.10 -4.57
C VAL A 129 14.37 -9.52 -4.69
N ASP A 130 15.27 -8.60 -5.07
CA ASP A 130 16.70 -8.88 -5.18
C ASP A 130 17.40 -9.04 -3.82
N ALA A 131 16.72 -8.68 -2.72
CA ALA A 131 17.19 -8.97 -1.37
C ALA A 131 17.07 -10.46 -1.00
N LEU A 132 16.37 -11.29 -1.80
CA LEU A 132 16.43 -12.75 -1.68
C LEU A 132 17.86 -13.30 -1.81
N ASP A 133 18.72 -12.65 -2.61
CA ASP A 133 20.11 -13.08 -2.76
C ASP A 133 20.87 -12.89 -1.44
N VAL A 134 20.59 -11.80 -0.72
CA VAL A 134 21.15 -11.56 0.62
C VAL A 134 20.62 -12.58 1.62
N ALA A 135 19.31 -12.88 1.58
CA ALA A 135 18.71 -13.88 2.45
C ALA A 135 19.30 -15.28 2.21
N THR A 136 19.47 -15.65 0.94
CA THR A 136 20.09 -16.94 0.54
C THR A 136 21.53 -17.04 1.02
N GLU A 137 22.33 -15.99 0.80
CA GLU A 137 23.73 -15.93 1.25
C GLU A 137 23.87 -16.09 2.77
N LEU A 138 22.92 -15.53 3.53
CA LEU A 138 22.93 -15.59 4.99
C LEU A 138 22.13 -16.77 5.56
N ALA A 139 21.64 -17.67 4.71
CA ALA A 139 20.77 -18.79 5.07
C ALA A 139 19.54 -18.40 5.88
N LEU A 140 18.97 -17.22 5.60
CA LEU A 140 17.77 -16.69 6.26
C LEU A 140 16.51 -17.07 5.47
N PRO A 141 15.48 -17.59 6.12
CA PRO A 141 14.17 -17.75 5.48
C PRO A 141 13.60 -16.35 5.16
N ALA A 142 13.27 -16.13 3.89
CA ALA A 142 12.70 -14.87 3.43
C ALA A 142 11.23 -15.01 3.05
N TYR A 143 10.43 -14.06 3.50
CA TYR A 143 9.01 -13.94 3.20
C TYR A 143 8.76 -12.59 2.56
N PHE A 144 7.74 -12.48 1.72
CA PHE A 144 7.32 -11.20 1.16
C PHE A 144 6.08 -10.66 1.85
N PHE A 145 6.03 -9.36 2.03
CA PHE A 145 4.81 -8.66 2.37
C PHE A 145 4.19 -8.04 1.12
N PHE A 146 3.01 -8.51 0.78
CA PHE A 146 2.20 -8.04 -0.33
C PHE A 146 1.01 -7.25 0.23
N ALA A 147 1.07 -5.93 0.14
CA ALA A 147 0.11 -5.05 0.81
C ALA A 147 -1.25 -4.96 0.11
N SER A 148 -1.37 -5.51 -1.10
CA SER A 148 -2.59 -5.51 -1.88
C SER A 148 -3.43 -6.77 -1.64
N ALA A 149 -4.48 -6.94 -2.43
CA ALA A 149 -5.44 -8.03 -2.37
C ALA A 149 -4.84 -9.39 -2.78
N ALA A 150 -5.42 -10.49 -2.32
CA ALA A 150 -4.99 -11.84 -2.72
C ALA A 150 -5.26 -12.12 -4.20
N SER A 151 -6.34 -11.55 -4.75
CA SER A 151 -6.63 -11.58 -6.18
C SER A 151 -5.55 -10.91 -7.02
N ASP A 152 -5.03 -9.77 -6.58
CA ASP A 152 -3.92 -9.10 -7.24
C ASP A 152 -2.66 -9.99 -7.23
N LEU A 153 -2.34 -10.59 -6.08
CA LEU A 153 -1.22 -11.52 -5.99
C LEU A 153 -1.38 -12.70 -6.97
N ALA A 154 -2.58 -13.28 -7.05
CA ALA A 154 -2.85 -14.39 -7.98
C ALA A 154 -2.62 -13.98 -9.44
N VAL A 155 -3.10 -12.79 -9.82
CA VAL A 155 -2.89 -12.21 -11.17
C VAL A 155 -1.41 -12.00 -11.45
N PHE A 156 -0.69 -11.39 -10.52
CA PHE A 156 0.73 -11.07 -10.70
C PHE A 156 1.63 -12.30 -10.72
N LEU A 157 1.34 -13.32 -9.92
CA LEU A 157 2.07 -14.58 -9.99
C LEU A 157 1.86 -15.31 -11.32
N ASN A 158 0.71 -15.09 -11.97
CA ASN A 158 0.38 -15.64 -13.29
C ASN A 158 0.89 -14.76 -14.45
N LEU A 159 1.33 -13.53 -14.17
CA LEU A 159 1.74 -12.56 -15.18
C LEU A 159 2.79 -13.09 -16.18
N PRO A 160 3.81 -13.89 -15.77
CA PRO A 160 4.79 -14.42 -16.71
C PRO A 160 4.20 -15.28 -17.83
N ASP A 161 3.02 -15.84 -17.61
CA ASP A 161 2.36 -16.78 -18.54
C ASP A 161 1.19 -16.15 -19.32
N MET A 162 0.89 -14.88 -19.07
CA MET A 162 -0.20 -14.17 -19.73
C MET A 162 0.11 -13.86 -21.19
N ARG A 163 -0.72 -14.37 -22.12
CA ARG A 163 -0.52 -14.20 -23.58
C ARG A 163 -1.75 -13.64 -24.30
N ASP A 164 -2.90 -13.59 -23.66
CA ASP A 164 -4.18 -13.31 -24.30
C ASP A 164 -4.69 -11.88 -24.04
N ALA A 165 -5.56 -11.41 -24.93
CA ALA A 165 -6.27 -10.13 -24.77
C ALA A 165 -7.23 -10.14 -23.54
N LEU A 166 -7.61 -11.33 -23.07
CA LEU A 166 -8.40 -11.55 -21.87
C LEU A 166 -7.56 -12.39 -20.89
N VAL A 167 -7.12 -11.76 -19.83
CA VAL A 167 -6.35 -12.39 -18.76
C VAL A 167 -7.26 -13.28 -17.92
N ARG A 168 -6.96 -14.58 -17.89
CA ARG A 168 -7.67 -15.58 -17.11
C ARG A 168 -6.75 -16.12 -16.04
N CYS A 169 -7.05 -15.78 -14.79
CA CYS A 169 -6.32 -16.28 -13.64
C CYS A 169 -7.26 -17.11 -12.75
N PRO A 170 -6.87 -18.31 -12.31
CA PRO A 170 -7.68 -19.10 -11.40
C PRO A 170 -8.08 -18.31 -10.15
N GLY A 171 -9.35 -18.37 -9.78
CA GLY A 171 -9.88 -17.71 -8.59
C GLY A 171 -10.16 -16.19 -8.75
N VAL A 172 -9.91 -15.63 -9.94
CA VAL A 172 -10.14 -14.22 -10.24
C VAL A 172 -11.05 -14.10 -11.46
N PRO A 173 -12.02 -13.18 -11.47
CA PRO A 173 -12.80 -12.88 -12.68
C PRO A 173 -11.90 -12.52 -13.86
N PRO A 174 -12.26 -12.87 -15.10
CA PRO A 174 -11.46 -12.51 -16.26
C PRO A 174 -11.26 -11.00 -16.39
N ILE A 175 -10.02 -10.57 -16.63
CA ILE A 175 -9.62 -9.16 -16.73
C ILE A 175 -9.25 -8.89 -18.19
N ARG A 176 -9.76 -7.79 -18.77
CA ARG A 176 -9.30 -7.38 -20.11
C ARG A 176 -7.87 -6.86 -20.01
N ALA A 177 -7.03 -7.19 -20.99
CA ALA A 177 -5.63 -6.74 -20.99
C ALA A 177 -5.49 -5.21 -20.91
N VAL A 178 -6.47 -4.47 -21.44
CA VAL A 178 -6.50 -3.00 -21.38
C VAL A 178 -6.83 -2.44 -20.00
N ASP A 179 -7.36 -3.27 -19.09
CA ASP A 179 -7.64 -2.91 -17.71
C ASP A 179 -6.49 -3.29 -16.76
N MET A 180 -5.46 -3.96 -17.28
CA MET A 180 -4.23 -4.23 -16.55
C MET A 180 -3.39 -2.96 -16.38
N LEU A 181 -2.40 -3.02 -15.50
CA LEU A 181 -1.42 -1.94 -15.36
C LEU A 181 -0.84 -1.54 -16.72
N VAL A 182 -0.82 -0.24 -17.01
CA VAL A 182 -0.28 0.29 -18.29
C VAL A 182 1.16 -0.20 -18.51
N THR A 183 1.93 -0.27 -17.44
CA THR A 183 3.33 -0.72 -17.46
C THR A 183 3.54 -2.19 -17.80
N VAL A 184 2.50 -3.02 -17.85
CA VAL A 184 2.58 -4.44 -18.26
C VAL A 184 1.85 -4.72 -19.57
N GLN A 185 1.19 -3.73 -20.17
CA GLN A 185 0.46 -3.90 -21.44
C GLN A 185 1.39 -4.04 -22.63
N ASP A 186 2.54 -3.36 -22.63
CA ASP A 186 3.59 -3.53 -23.64
C ASP A 186 4.61 -4.57 -23.15
N LYS A 187 4.52 -5.78 -23.68
CA LYS A 187 5.34 -6.93 -23.29
C LYS A 187 6.83 -6.76 -23.61
N GLU A 188 7.17 -5.93 -24.56
CA GLU A 188 8.56 -5.69 -24.97
C GLU A 188 9.22 -4.55 -24.17
N SER A 189 8.41 -3.80 -23.42
CA SER A 189 8.93 -2.68 -22.63
C SER A 189 9.86 -3.16 -21.50
N ASP A 190 10.84 -2.33 -21.19
CA ASP A 190 11.75 -2.62 -20.07
C ASP A 190 11.01 -2.60 -18.72
N LEU A 191 9.90 -1.87 -18.62
CA LEU A 191 9.08 -1.85 -17.42
C LEU A 191 8.37 -3.20 -17.21
N THR A 192 7.83 -3.79 -18.30
CA THR A 192 7.24 -5.12 -18.21
C THR A 192 8.29 -6.15 -17.78
N LYS A 193 9.51 -6.07 -18.28
CA LYS A 193 10.60 -6.97 -17.84
C LYS A 193 10.90 -6.82 -16.35
N VAL A 194 10.87 -5.59 -15.83
CA VAL A 194 11.02 -5.33 -14.38
C VAL A 194 9.90 -6.04 -13.60
N TRP A 195 8.64 -5.90 -14.02
CA TRP A 195 7.52 -6.55 -13.35
C TRP A 195 7.57 -8.08 -13.44
N LEU A 196 7.92 -8.63 -14.60
CA LEU A 196 8.09 -10.08 -14.78
C LEU A 196 9.19 -10.63 -13.88
N HIS A 197 10.33 -9.93 -13.77
CA HIS A 197 11.38 -10.28 -12.82
C HIS A 197 10.85 -10.26 -11.38
N GLN A 198 10.17 -9.17 -10.99
CA GLN A 198 9.57 -8.98 -9.69
C GLN A 198 8.70 -10.17 -9.27
N PHE A 199 7.67 -10.49 -10.06
CA PHE A 199 6.71 -11.52 -9.70
C PHE A 199 7.25 -12.94 -9.82
N LYS A 200 8.22 -13.16 -10.70
CA LYS A 200 8.96 -14.41 -10.74
C LYS A 200 9.73 -14.64 -9.44
N ARG A 201 10.40 -13.63 -8.95
CA ARG A 201 11.20 -13.69 -7.72
C ARG A 201 10.37 -13.83 -6.46
N ILE A 202 9.18 -13.19 -6.38
CA ILE A 202 8.26 -13.37 -5.25
C ILE A 202 7.91 -14.84 -5.05
N ALA A 203 7.72 -15.59 -6.14
CA ALA A 203 7.42 -17.01 -6.08
C ALA A 203 8.57 -17.87 -5.50
N GLU A 204 9.79 -17.36 -5.46
CA GLU A 204 10.97 -18.04 -4.89
C GLU A 204 11.06 -17.86 -3.36
N GLY A 205 10.28 -16.93 -2.79
CA GLY A 205 10.20 -16.73 -1.35
C GLY A 205 9.60 -17.92 -0.62
N ARG A 206 9.88 -18.04 0.68
CA ARG A 206 9.33 -19.09 1.52
C ARG A 206 7.81 -18.97 1.74
N GLY A 207 7.28 -17.76 1.53
CA GLY A 207 5.86 -17.45 1.59
C GLY A 207 5.59 -15.97 1.39
N VAL A 208 4.31 -15.65 1.23
CA VAL A 208 3.82 -14.29 1.03
C VAL A 208 2.77 -13.96 2.09
N LEU A 209 2.97 -12.87 2.80
CA LEU A 209 1.99 -12.31 3.73
C LEU A 209 1.13 -11.32 2.95
N VAL A 210 -0.19 -11.53 2.93
CA VAL A 210 -1.15 -10.71 2.17
C VAL A 210 -2.04 -9.94 3.13
N ASN A 211 -2.23 -8.65 2.87
CA ASN A 211 -3.14 -7.82 3.65
C ASN A 211 -4.61 -8.04 3.24
N SER A 212 -5.06 -9.28 3.40
CA SER A 212 -6.41 -9.73 3.12
C SER A 212 -6.87 -10.73 4.18
N PHE A 213 -8.08 -11.27 4.06
CA PHE A 213 -8.64 -12.26 4.97
C PHE A 213 -9.61 -13.21 4.25
N ASP A 214 -9.81 -14.39 4.82
CA ASP A 214 -10.44 -15.55 4.15
C ASP A 214 -11.82 -15.27 3.56
N TRP A 215 -12.69 -14.57 4.26
CA TRP A 215 -14.05 -14.31 3.77
C TRP A 215 -14.16 -13.14 2.78
N LEU A 216 -13.12 -12.34 2.62
CA LEU A 216 -13.10 -11.26 1.63
C LEU A 216 -12.83 -11.80 0.21
N GLU A 217 -11.86 -12.71 0.08
CA GLU A 217 -11.38 -13.20 -1.20
C GLU A 217 -11.26 -14.74 -1.24
N PRO A 218 -12.32 -15.49 -0.88
CA PRO A 218 -12.24 -16.93 -0.69
C PRO A 218 -11.83 -17.69 -1.96
N THR A 219 -12.23 -17.21 -3.15
CA THR A 219 -11.92 -17.87 -4.42
C THR A 219 -10.46 -17.71 -4.83
N ALA A 220 -9.92 -16.50 -4.71
CA ALA A 220 -8.52 -16.22 -5.00
C ALA A 220 -7.59 -16.95 -4.02
N LEU A 221 -7.91 -16.89 -2.72
CA LEU A 221 -7.15 -17.58 -1.68
C LEU A 221 -7.15 -19.10 -1.86
N LYS A 222 -8.29 -19.67 -2.25
CA LYS A 222 -8.37 -21.10 -2.57
C LYS A 222 -7.48 -21.44 -3.77
N ALA A 223 -7.52 -20.66 -4.85
CA ALA A 223 -6.69 -20.91 -6.02
C ALA A 223 -5.19 -20.81 -5.73
N LEU A 224 -4.79 -19.83 -4.90
CA LEU A 224 -3.41 -19.71 -4.41
C LEU A 224 -3.00 -20.92 -3.55
N ALA A 225 -3.87 -21.37 -2.64
CA ALA A 225 -3.60 -22.52 -1.77
C ALA A 225 -3.54 -23.83 -2.55
N ASP A 226 -4.38 -23.99 -3.59
CA ASP A 226 -4.37 -25.16 -4.48
C ASP A 226 -3.15 -25.18 -5.43
N GLY A 227 -2.37 -24.08 -5.48
CA GLY A 227 -1.16 -23.99 -6.31
C GLY A 227 -1.40 -23.78 -7.79
N VAL A 228 -2.63 -23.45 -8.20
CA VAL A 228 -3.02 -23.34 -9.62
C VAL A 228 -2.77 -21.98 -10.26
N CYS A 229 -2.33 -20.99 -9.48
CA CYS A 229 -2.03 -19.65 -9.99
C CYS A 229 -0.66 -19.56 -10.68
N VAL A 230 0.21 -20.56 -10.49
CA VAL A 230 1.54 -20.61 -11.11
C VAL A 230 1.72 -21.97 -11.76
N PRO A 231 1.40 -22.13 -13.06
CA PRO A 231 1.31 -23.45 -13.71
C PRO A 231 2.60 -24.27 -13.67
N ASP A 232 3.75 -23.62 -13.93
CA ASP A 232 5.01 -24.33 -14.17
C ASP A 232 5.97 -24.35 -12.98
N ARG A 233 5.52 -23.90 -11.79
CA ARG A 233 6.37 -23.82 -10.60
C ARG A 233 5.53 -23.83 -9.33
N PRO A 234 6.12 -24.17 -8.16
CA PRO A 234 5.40 -24.15 -6.90
C PRO A 234 4.87 -22.73 -6.59
N THR A 235 3.61 -22.65 -6.23
CA THR A 235 3.04 -21.42 -5.66
C THR A 235 3.58 -21.24 -4.23
N PRO A 236 4.08 -20.05 -3.86
CA PRO A 236 4.52 -19.80 -2.48
C PRO A 236 3.34 -19.93 -1.51
N ARG A 237 3.61 -20.32 -0.27
CA ARG A 237 2.57 -20.30 0.77
C ARG A 237 2.08 -18.87 0.98
N VAL A 238 0.76 -18.70 1.02
CA VAL A 238 0.11 -17.40 1.28
C VAL A 238 -0.46 -17.40 2.70
N TYR A 239 -0.21 -16.32 3.43
CA TYR A 239 -0.67 -16.10 4.79
C TYR A 239 -1.51 -14.82 4.82
N CYS A 240 -2.79 -14.94 5.13
CA CYS A 240 -3.66 -13.80 5.37
C CYS A 240 -3.34 -13.19 6.73
N ILE A 241 -2.97 -11.93 6.73
CA ILE A 241 -2.59 -11.19 7.94
C ILE A 241 -3.42 -9.92 8.14
N GLY A 242 -4.35 -9.67 7.24
CA GLY A 242 -5.18 -8.47 7.24
C GLY A 242 -6.51 -8.60 8.00
N PRO A 243 -7.26 -7.50 8.06
CA PRO A 243 -6.80 -6.19 7.61
C PRO A 243 -5.79 -5.57 8.59
N LEU A 244 -4.66 -5.10 8.07
CA LEU A 244 -3.73 -4.28 8.83
C LEU A 244 -4.30 -2.86 8.89
N VAL A 245 -5.05 -2.61 9.93
CA VAL A 245 -5.65 -1.31 10.20
C VAL A 245 -4.98 -0.71 11.41
N ASN A 246 -4.81 0.61 11.43
CA ASN A 246 -4.33 1.30 12.61
C ASN A 246 -5.38 1.11 13.72
N GLY A 247 -5.16 0.09 14.53
CA GLY A 247 -5.96 -0.15 15.71
C GLY A 247 -5.56 0.86 16.77
N GLY A 248 -5.87 2.14 16.55
CA GLY A 248 -5.61 3.15 17.56
C GLY A 248 -5.97 2.57 18.94
N ASP A 249 -5.01 2.53 19.84
CA ASP A 249 -5.25 2.16 21.22
C ASP A 249 -6.37 3.07 21.75
N ALA A 250 -7.59 2.57 21.69
CA ALA A 250 -8.79 3.28 22.15
C ALA A 250 -8.78 3.49 23.66
N GLY A 251 -7.61 3.79 24.23
CA GLY A 251 -7.49 3.91 25.67
C GLY A 251 -6.27 4.63 26.26
N ALA A 252 -5.27 5.00 25.48
CA ALA A 252 -4.01 5.48 26.07
C ALA A 252 -3.53 6.86 25.59
N GLY A 253 -4.40 7.80 25.47
CA GLY A 253 -4.04 9.21 25.25
C GLY A 253 -5.23 9.95 24.69
N GLY A 254 -5.76 10.91 25.39
CA GLY A 254 -6.97 11.66 25.09
C GLY A 254 -6.94 12.41 23.74
N GLU A 255 -6.68 11.72 22.65
CA GLU A 255 -6.86 12.24 21.30
C GLU A 255 -8.35 12.51 21.09
N LYS A 256 -8.64 13.75 20.81
CA LYS A 256 -9.98 14.23 20.54
C LYS A 256 -10.53 13.42 19.36
N ARG A 257 -11.57 12.64 19.59
CA ARG A 257 -12.25 11.85 18.54
C ARG A 257 -12.57 12.75 17.37
N HIS A 258 -12.19 12.31 16.16
CA HIS A 258 -12.39 13.10 14.95
C HIS A 258 -13.87 13.45 14.75
N GLU A 259 -14.15 14.65 14.28
CA GLU A 259 -15.50 15.20 14.16
C GLU A 259 -16.39 14.34 13.23
N CYS A 260 -15.83 13.82 12.13
CA CYS A 260 -16.55 12.95 11.21
C CYS A 260 -17.08 11.67 11.87
N LEU A 261 -16.39 11.11 12.84
CA LEU A 261 -16.86 9.93 13.57
C LEU A 261 -18.05 10.27 14.48
N ALA A 262 -18.02 11.43 15.12
CA ALA A 262 -19.15 11.90 15.93
C ALA A 262 -20.37 12.20 15.08
N TRP A 263 -20.16 12.80 13.89
CA TRP A 263 -21.22 13.03 12.93
C TRP A 263 -21.81 11.72 12.42
N LEU A 264 -20.96 10.75 12.07
CA LEU A 264 -21.39 9.44 11.56
C LEU A 264 -22.22 8.66 12.57
N ASP A 265 -21.84 8.68 13.87
CA ASP A 265 -22.61 8.01 14.93
C ASP A 265 -24.00 8.61 15.13
N ALA A 266 -24.17 9.88 14.82
CA ALA A 266 -25.47 10.55 14.87
C ALA A 266 -26.40 10.20 13.71
N GLN A 267 -25.91 9.46 12.67
CA GLN A 267 -26.71 9.09 11.52
C GLN A 267 -27.43 7.74 11.75
N PRO A 268 -28.59 7.52 11.10
CA PRO A 268 -29.22 6.19 11.11
C PRO A 268 -28.32 5.10 10.55
N GLU A 269 -28.45 3.89 11.07
CA GLU A 269 -27.69 2.73 10.55
C GLU A 269 -27.87 2.57 9.04
N LYS A 270 -26.75 2.28 8.33
CA LYS A 270 -26.74 2.01 6.88
C LYS A 270 -27.32 3.11 6.00
N SER A 271 -27.31 4.36 6.47
CA SER A 271 -27.89 5.50 5.77
C SER A 271 -26.88 6.43 5.11
N VAL A 272 -25.59 6.21 5.29
CA VAL A 272 -24.51 7.09 4.81
C VAL A 272 -23.73 6.42 3.70
N VAL A 273 -23.56 7.11 2.57
CA VAL A 273 -22.62 6.76 1.52
C VAL A 273 -21.26 7.34 1.89
N PHE A 274 -20.24 6.50 2.01
CA PHE A 274 -18.89 6.94 2.25
C PHE A 274 -18.11 7.00 0.93
N LEU A 275 -17.59 8.17 0.59
CA LEU A 275 -16.75 8.40 -0.58
C LEU A 275 -15.33 8.69 -0.12
N CYS A 276 -14.43 7.74 -0.34
CA CYS A 276 -13.00 7.88 -0.11
C CYS A 276 -12.27 7.13 -1.23
N PHE A 277 -11.34 7.82 -1.88
CA PHE A 277 -10.64 7.29 -3.06
C PHE A 277 -9.17 6.99 -2.77
N GLY A 278 -8.85 6.82 -1.50
CA GLY A 278 -7.52 6.47 -1.00
C GLY A 278 -6.52 7.63 -1.06
N SER A 279 -5.37 7.40 -0.46
CA SER A 279 -4.34 8.44 -0.26
C SER A 279 -3.70 8.99 -1.55
N LYS A 280 -3.94 8.36 -2.70
CA LYS A 280 -3.42 8.80 -4.01
C LYS A 280 -4.51 9.11 -5.03
N GLY A 281 -5.75 8.71 -4.76
CA GLY A 281 -6.87 8.96 -5.65
C GLY A 281 -7.27 10.43 -5.62
N ALA A 282 -7.07 11.14 -6.74
CA ALA A 282 -7.50 12.52 -6.90
C ALA A 282 -8.27 12.68 -8.20
N PHE A 283 -9.30 13.49 -8.15
CA PHE A 283 -10.17 13.78 -9.30
C PHE A 283 -9.86 15.15 -9.86
N SER A 284 -10.00 15.31 -11.18
CA SER A 284 -9.99 16.64 -11.79
C SER A 284 -11.13 17.51 -11.26
N ALA A 285 -10.99 18.82 -11.33
CA ALA A 285 -12.03 19.75 -10.92
C ALA A 285 -13.39 19.51 -11.63
N ALA A 286 -13.36 19.00 -12.88
CA ALA A 286 -14.56 18.63 -13.61
C ALA A 286 -15.25 17.42 -13.01
N GLN A 287 -14.49 16.38 -12.62
CA GLN A 287 -15.01 15.18 -11.97
C GLN A 287 -15.56 15.49 -10.56
N LEU A 288 -14.90 16.34 -9.78
CA LEU A 288 -15.41 16.79 -8.49
C LEU A 288 -16.78 17.45 -8.64
N LYS A 289 -16.97 18.33 -9.67
CA LYS A 289 -18.28 18.95 -9.96
C LYS A 289 -19.36 17.92 -10.35
N GLU A 290 -19.02 16.85 -11.07
CA GLU A 290 -19.99 15.80 -11.38
C GLU A 290 -20.37 15.00 -10.13
N ILE A 291 -19.40 14.70 -9.25
CA ILE A 291 -19.68 14.04 -7.96
C ILE A 291 -20.61 14.90 -7.11
N THR A 292 -20.36 16.21 -7.01
CA THR A 292 -21.26 17.12 -6.25
C THR A 292 -22.69 17.11 -6.80
N ARG A 293 -22.87 17.15 -8.12
CA ARG A 293 -24.20 17.06 -8.75
C ARG A 293 -24.90 15.72 -8.44
N GLY A 294 -24.14 14.62 -8.50
CA GLY A 294 -24.64 13.30 -8.14
C GLY A 294 -25.09 13.23 -6.69
N LEU A 295 -24.27 13.71 -5.76
CA LEU A 295 -24.60 13.74 -4.33
C LEU A 295 -25.77 14.67 -4.02
N GLU A 296 -25.83 15.84 -4.64
CA GLU A 296 -26.94 16.79 -4.47
C GLU A 296 -28.27 16.16 -4.92
N SER A 297 -28.30 15.55 -6.10
CA SER A 297 -29.51 14.97 -6.68
C SER A 297 -29.92 13.64 -6.06
N SER A 298 -28.99 12.89 -5.47
CA SER A 298 -29.29 11.58 -4.86
C SER A 298 -30.17 11.66 -3.63
N GLY A 299 -30.13 12.76 -2.89
CA GLY A 299 -30.83 12.92 -1.62
C GLY A 299 -30.25 12.08 -0.46
N HIS A 300 -29.25 11.23 -0.72
CA HIS A 300 -28.65 10.39 0.31
C HIS A 300 -27.77 11.19 1.28
N ARG A 301 -27.59 10.64 2.48
CA ARG A 301 -26.56 11.09 3.40
C ARG A 301 -25.20 10.62 2.90
N PHE A 302 -24.16 11.45 3.05
CA PHE A 302 -22.82 11.09 2.63
C PHE A 302 -21.74 11.68 3.53
N LEU A 303 -20.65 10.95 3.62
CA LEU A 303 -19.35 11.42 4.13
C LEU A 303 -18.35 11.33 2.98
N TRP A 304 -17.75 12.44 2.63
CA TRP A 304 -16.84 12.51 1.47
C TRP A 304 -15.51 13.12 1.85
N ALA A 305 -14.43 12.34 1.67
CA ALA A 305 -13.04 12.79 1.77
C ALA A 305 -12.60 13.37 0.42
N VAL A 306 -12.30 14.66 0.38
CA VAL A 306 -11.91 15.39 -0.86
C VAL A 306 -10.42 15.67 -0.85
N ARG A 307 -9.79 15.52 -2.01
CA ARG A 307 -8.40 15.88 -2.26
C ARG A 307 -8.29 16.93 -3.36
N SER A 308 -7.21 17.70 -3.32
CA SER A 308 -6.89 18.62 -4.39
C SER A 308 -6.74 17.89 -5.73
N PRO A 309 -7.21 18.49 -6.85
CA PRO A 309 -6.97 17.96 -8.19
C PRO A 309 -5.48 17.73 -8.47
N PRO A 310 -5.09 16.72 -9.27
CA PRO A 310 -3.69 16.38 -9.53
C PRO A 310 -2.84 17.57 -10.03
N GLU A 311 -3.45 18.41 -10.86
CA GLU A 311 -2.82 19.61 -11.42
C GLU A 311 -2.53 20.68 -10.37
N GLU A 312 -3.21 20.65 -9.24
CA GLU A 312 -3.15 21.66 -8.20
C GLU A 312 -2.40 21.20 -6.93
N GLN A 313 -2.16 19.90 -6.76
CA GLN A 313 -1.58 19.33 -5.53
C GLN A 313 -0.20 19.89 -5.16
N ARG A 314 0.58 20.36 -6.14
CA ARG A 314 1.90 20.97 -5.88
C ARG A 314 1.79 22.34 -5.26
N GLU A 315 0.77 23.10 -5.65
CA GLU A 315 0.55 24.47 -5.20
C GLU A 315 -0.37 24.52 -3.97
N PHE A 316 -1.36 23.63 -3.95
CA PHE A 316 -2.36 23.49 -2.88
C PHE A 316 -2.42 22.03 -2.40
N PRO A 317 -1.51 21.58 -1.53
CA PRO A 317 -1.49 20.22 -1.01
C PRO A 317 -2.75 19.93 -0.18
N GLU A 318 -3.28 20.91 0.53
CA GLU A 318 -4.57 20.83 1.21
C GLU A 318 -5.69 21.36 0.29
N PRO A 319 -6.81 20.63 0.16
CA PRO A 319 -7.90 21.03 -0.72
C PRO A 319 -8.63 22.27 -0.16
N ASP A 320 -8.83 23.26 -0.98
CA ASP A 320 -9.71 24.41 -0.70
C ASP A 320 -11.13 24.08 -1.17
N LEU A 321 -12.00 23.65 -0.26
CA LEU A 321 -13.36 23.22 -0.57
C LEU A 321 -14.22 24.34 -1.15
N GLU A 322 -14.00 25.59 -0.73
CA GLU A 322 -14.76 26.74 -1.25
C GLU A 322 -14.46 27.00 -2.73
N ARG A 323 -13.25 26.73 -3.14
CA ARG A 323 -12.79 26.87 -4.52
C ARG A 323 -13.13 25.65 -5.40
N LEU A 324 -13.04 24.45 -4.84
CA LEU A 324 -13.19 23.20 -5.59
C LEU A 324 -14.64 22.80 -5.80
N LEU A 325 -15.52 23.11 -4.84
CA LEU A 325 -16.91 22.72 -4.86
C LEU A 325 -17.80 23.90 -5.29
N PRO A 326 -18.98 23.65 -5.86
CA PRO A 326 -19.96 24.72 -6.12
C PRO A 326 -20.31 25.48 -4.83
N ALA A 327 -20.40 26.81 -4.92
CA ALA A 327 -20.56 27.71 -3.77
C ALA A 327 -21.79 27.39 -2.88
N ASP A 328 -22.84 26.81 -3.44
CA ASP A 328 -24.09 26.46 -2.74
C ASP A 328 -24.18 24.99 -2.31
N PHE A 329 -23.18 24.17 -2.70
CA PHE A 329 -23.22 22.72 -2.46
C PHE A 329 -23.25 22.36 -0.97
N LEU A 330 -22.34 22.93 -0.19
CA LEU A 330 -22.24 22.68 1.26
C LEU A 330 -23.51 23.16 1.99
N GLU A 331 -24.10 24.26 1.54
CA GLU A 331 -25.34 24.77 2.11
C GLU A 331 -26.54 23.87 1.78
N LYS A 332 -26.71 23.47 0.50
CA LYS A 332 -27.77 22.59 0.04
C LYS A 332 -27.71 21.18 0.65
N THR A 333 -26.53 20.73 1.03
CA THR A 333 -26.34 19.41 1.62
C THR A 333 -26.21 19.43 3.14
N ARG A 334 -26.34 20.61 3.77
CA ARG A 334 -26.27 20.77 5.22
C ARG A 334 -27.25 19.82 5.93
N GLY A 335 -26.75 19.13 6.94
CA GLY A 335 -27.52 18.14 7.75
C GLY A 335 -27.61 16.73 7.17
N ARG A 336 -27.21 16.52 5.90
CA ARG A 336 -27.15 15.19 5.30
C ARG A 336 -25.78 14.86 4.69
N GLY A 337 -24.92 15.84 4.44
CA GLY A 337 -23.57 15.68 3.92
C GLY A 337 -22.55 16.19 4.90
N MET A 338 -21.43 15.47 4.99
CA MET A 338 -20.21 15.92 5.61
C MET A 338 -19.07 15.77 4.61
N VAL A 339 -18.35 16.85 4.38
CA VAL A 339 -17.19 16.87 3.49
C VAL A 339 -15.98 17.18 4.35
N GLU A 340 -14.96 16.34 4.23
CA GLU A 340 -13.70 16.47 4.95
C GLU A 340 -12.57 16.73 3.96
N GLU A 341 -11.68 17.62 4.32
CA GLU A 341 -10.44 17.85 3.59
C GLU A 341 -9.48 16.71 3.89
N GLU A 342 -9.14 15.91 2.88
CA GLU A 342 -8.15 14.87 3.05
C GLU A 342 -6.76 15.50 2.97
N GLY A 343 -6.30 15.99 4.12
CA GLY A 343 -4.91 16.35 4.39
C GLY A 343 -4.03 15.09 4.51
N ASP A 344 -3.04 15.11 5.38
CA ASP A 344 -2.11 13.97 5.57
C ASP A 344 -2.83 12.62 5.71
N ALA A 345 -2.38 11.66 4.92
CA ALA A 345 -2.92 10.29 4.84
C ALA A 345 -2.97 9.51 6.18
N ASP A 346 -2.39 10.07 7.23
CA ASP A 346 -2.36 9.47 8.57
C ASP A 346 -3.69 9.60 9.34
N VAL A 347 -4.62 10.45 8.88
CA VAL A 347 -5.92 10.69 9.54
C VAL A 347 -6.99 9.68 9.11
N TRP A 348 -6.88 9.13 7.90
CA TRP A 348 -7.92 8.28 7.29
C TRP A 348 -7.54 6.80 7.23
N GLY A 349 -6.86 6.30 8.26
CA GLY A 349 -6.87 4.85 8.51
C GLY A 349 -8.33 4.39 8.69
N PRO A 350 -8.70 3.17 8.26
CA PRO A 350 -10.02 2.64 8.52
C PRO A 350 -10.34 2.75 10.02
N PRO A 351 -11.60 3.05 10.40
CA PRO A 351 -11.97 3.31 11.79
C PRO A 351 -11.50 2.17 12.68
N ALA A 352 -10.87 2.52 13.81
CA ALA A 352 -10.25 1.62 14.77
C ALA A 352 -11.18 0.58 15.41
N ASN A 353 -12.44 0.58 15.08
CA ASN A 353 -13.42 -0.38 15.56
C ASN A 353 -13.87 -1.28 14.41
N GLY A 354 -13.28 -2.48 14.35
CA GLY A 354 -13.78 -3.63 13.60
C GLY A 354 -15.17 -4.11 14.03
N GLN A 355 -16.06 -3.20 14.37
CA GLN A 355 -17.48 -3.46 14.54
C GLN A 355 -18.25 -3.16 13.24
N LEU A 356 -17.81 -3.78 12.15
CA LEU A 356 -18.77 -4.33 11.21
C LEU A 356 -19.33 -5.59 11.89
N ASN A 357 -20.06 -5.38 12.99
CA ASN A 357 -20.88 -6.42 13.57
C ASN A 357 -21.89 -6.83 12.51
N GLY A 358 -21.61 -7.98 11.86
CA GLY A 358 -22.60 -8.74 11.14
C GLY A 358 -23.77 -9.06 12.06
N LYS A 359 -24.71 -8.15 12.17
CA LYS A 359 -26.08 -8.50 12.50
C LYS A 359 -26.79 -8.83 11.20
N LYS A 360 -27.21 -10.09 11.13
CA LYS A 360 -28.01 -10.72 10.08
C LYS A 360 -29.16 -9.86 9.59
#